data_f7fac81c5ab010c6fca1224f037a58cb
#
_entry.id   f7fac81c5ab010c6fca1224f037a58cb
#
_cell.length_a   1.000
_cell.length_b   1.000
_cell.length_c   1.000
_cell.angle_alpha   90.00
_cell.angle_beta   90.00
_cell.angle_gamma   90.00
#
_symmetry.space_group_name_H-M   'P 1'
#
loop_
_entity.id
_entity.type
_entity.pdbx_description
1 polymer ?
#
loop_
_entity_poly.entity_id
_entity_poly.type
_entity_poly.pdbx_seq_one_letter_code
_entity_poly.pdbx_strand_id
1 'polypeptide(L)'
;MFVILTSKPGQYRTQPNADIALCEAWDYHFCGRLLAHFAVGELLRETKVQVIEEGPGGTTNRVPSKFLERFDSLEQARQELQHLCQFGALDATLTAAPLTSVPAA
;
A
#
# COMPACT_ATOMS: atom_id res chain seq x y z
N MET A 1 2.81 -3.66 -15.28
CA MET A 1 3.15 -4.29 -14.00
C MET A 1 2.48 -3.55 -12.86
N PHE A 2 1.97 -4.26 -11.90
CA PHE A 2 1.26 -3.67 -10.76
C PHE A 2 2.12 -3.78 -9.50
N VAL A 3 2.00 -2.79 -8.64
CA VAL A 3 2.72 -2.74 -7.36
C VAL A 3 1.75 -2.47 -6.22
N ILE A 4 2.13 -2.89 -5.03
CA ILE A 4 1.37 -2.64 -3.81
C ILE A 4 2.16 -1.66 -2.95
N LEU A 5 1.52 -0.56 -2.59
CA LEU A 5 2.08 0.45 -1.70
C LEU A 5 1.44 0.30 -0.34
N THR A 6 2.25 0.00 0.67
CA THR A 6 1.78 -0.25 2.03
C THR A 6 2.02 0.96 2.92
N SER A 7 1.01 1.33 3.68
CA SER A 7 1.12 2.36 4.72
C SER A 7 0.60 1.80 6.03
N LYS A 8 1.32 2.09 7.13
CA LYS A 8 0.91 1.65 8.47
C LYS A 8 0.65 2.89 9.32
N PRO A 9 -0.61 3.14 9.71
CA PRO A 9 -0.96 4.31 10.49
C PRO A 9 -0.12 4.43 11.76
N GLY A 10 0.38 5.63 12.03
CA GLY A 10 1.23 5.90 13.18
C GLY A 10 2.69 5.47 13.02
N GLN A 11 3.03 4.79 11.95
CA GLN A 11 4.40 4.31 11.70
C GLN A 11 4.98 4.94 10.45
N TYR A 12 4.37 4.70 9.30
CA TYR A 12 4.82 5.28 8.04
C TYR A 12 3.70 5.28 7.02
N ARG A 13 3.85 6.11 6.00
CA ARG A 13 3.00 6.06 4.81
C ARG A 13 3.86 6.01 3.57
N THR A 14 3.39 5.28 2.56
CA THR A 14 4.03 5.21 1.25
C THR A 14 3.26 6.12 0.31
N GLN A 15 3.93 7.11 -0.24
CA GLN A 15 3.30 8.10 -1.10
C GLN A 15 3.53 7.76 -2.56
N PRO A 16 2.44 7.58 -3.33
CA PRO A 16 2.56 7.36 -4.77
C PRO A 16 2.96 8.66 -5.48
N ASN A 17 3.35 8.51 -6.73
CA ASN A 17 3.67 9.66 -7.59
C ASN A 17 3.03 9.47 -8.97
N ALA A 18 3.34 10.39 -9.90
CA ALA A 18 2.74 10.37 -11.23
C ALA A 18 3.15 9.17 -12.08
N ASP A 19 4.19 8.45 -11.69
CA ASP A 19 4.67 7.26 -12.41
C ASP A 19 3.90 5.99 -12.03
N ILE A 20 2.98 6.10 -11.08
CA ILE A 20 2.13 4.98 -10.63
C ILE A 20 0.68 5.41 -10.76
N ALA A 21 -0.05 4.72 -11.63
CA ALA A 21 -1.49 4.96 -11.80
C ALA A 21 -2.26 4.12 -10.79
N LEU A 22 -2.80 4.75 -9.76
CA LEU A 22 -3.53 4.04 -8.72
C LEU A 22 -4.81 3.43 -9.30
N CYS A 23 -5.05 2.16 -9.00
CA CYS A 23 -6.20 1.40 -9.47
C CYS A 23 -7.22 1.18 -8.37
N GLU A 24 -6.76 0.85 -7.16
CA GLU A 24 -7.65 0.58 -6.03
C GLU A 24 -6.89 0.72 -4.72
N ALA A 25 -7.63 0.78 -3.63
CA ALA A 25 -7.09 0.85 -2.28
C ALA A 25 -7.88 -0.06 -1.35
N TRP A 26 -7.21 -0.58 -0.33
CA TRP A 26 -7.78 -1.49 0.65
C TRP A 26 -7.30 -1.14 2.04
N ASP A 27 -8.20 -1.23 3.02
CA ASP A 27 -7.87 -1.07 4.42
C ASP A 27 -7.89 -2.43 5.11
N TYR A 28 -6.83 -2.74 5.83
CA TYR A 28 -6.70 -3.98 6.58
C TYR A 28 -6.97 -3.71 8.06
N HIS A 29 -8.02 -4.32 8.58
CA HIS A 29 -8.39 -4.24 9.98
C HIS A 29 -8.17 -5.59 10.66
N PHE A 30 -7.69 -5.53 11.88
CA PHE A 30 -7.55 -6.70 12.74
C PHE A 30 -8.13 -6.36 14.11
N CYS A 31 -9.09 -7.17 14.57
CA CYS A 31 -9.80 -6.93 15.84
C CYS A 31 -10.38 -5.51 15.93
N GLY A 32 -10.92 -5.01 14.82
CA GLY A 32 -11.52 -3.69 14.74
C GLY A 32 -10.53 -2.52 14.65
N ARG A 33 -9.24 -2.81 14.55
CA ARG A 33 -8.21 -1.76 14.45
C ARG A 33 -7.64 -1.72 13.04
N LEU A 34 -7.49 -0.51 12.50
CA LEU A 34 -6.83 -0.33 11.22
C LEU A 34 -5.32 -0.55 11.39
N LEU A 35 -4.80 -1.62 10.79
CA LEU A 35 -3.38 -1.97 10.88
C LEU A 35 -2.58 -1.51 9.67
N ALA A 36 -3.19 -1.51 8.49
CA ALA A 36 -2.49 -1.16 7.28
C ALA A 36 -3.45 -0.64 6.21
N HIS A 37 -2.92 0.19 5.34
CA HIS A 37 -3.59 0.66 4.15
C HIS A 37 -2.76 0.21 2.95
N PHE A 38 -3.40 -0.39 1.96
CA PHE A 38 -2.76 -0.85 0.74
C PHE A 38 -3.31 -0.09 -0.45
N ALA A 39 -2.42 0.44 -1.27
CA ALA A 39 -2.80 1.01 -2.56
C ALA A 39 -2.19 0.15 -3.66
N VAL A 40 -3.01 -0.24 -4.63
CA VAL A 40 -2.55 -1.01 -5.78
C VAL A 40 -2.54 -0.09 -6.99
N GLY A 41 -1.43 -0.04 -7.67
CA GLY A 41 -1.28 0.80 -8.84
C GLY A 41 -0.50 0.14 -9.95
N GLU A 42 -0.72 0.64 -11.16
CA GLU A 42 0.06 0.23 -12.32
C GLU A 42 1.33 1.06 -12.39
N LEU A 43 2.47 0.37 -12.45
CA LEU A 43 3.75 1.03 -12.62
C LEU A 43 3.92 1.40 -14.09
N LEU A 44 3.88 2.70 -14.37
CA LEU A 44 3.99 3.21 -15.74
C LEU A 44 5.43 3.27 -16.20
N ARG A 45 6.36 3.51 -15.27
CA ARG A 45 7.79 3.53 -15.52
C ARG A 45 8.54 3.36 -14.21
N GLU A 46 9.80 2.99 -14.27
CA GLU A 46 10.63 2.89 -13.08
C GLU A 46 10.72 4.26 -12.39
N THR A 47 10.56 4.24 -11.08
CA THR A 47 10.51 5.45 -10.27
C THR A 47 11.00 5.18 -8.85
N LYS A 48 10.91 6.19 -8.00
CA LYS A 48 11.15 6.04 -6.57
C LYS A 48 9.91 6.50 -5.83
N VAL A 49 9.45 5.69 -4.89
CA VAL A 49 8.34 6.07 -4.01
C VAL A 49 8.89 6.60 -2.70
N GLN A 50 8.18 7.55 -2.09
CA GLN A 50 8.56 8.09 -0.80
C GLN A 50 7.88 7.31 0.30
N VAL A 51 8.68 6.84 1.25
CA VAL A 51 8.18 6.24 2.49
C VAL A 51 8.47 7.24 3.60
N ILE A 52 7.40 7.80 4.15
CA ILE A 52 7.48 8.91 5.11
C ILE A 52 7.15 8.35 6.48
N GLU A 53 8.13 8.38 7.38
CA GLU A 53 7.91 7.97 8.76
C GLU A 53 7.06 9.01 9.48
N GLU A 54 6.05 8.54 10.21
CA GLU A 54 5.18 9.39 10.99
C GLU A 54 5.73 9.54 12.40
N GLY A 55 5.62 10.75 12.95
CA GLY A 55 6.05 11.03 14.31
C GLY A 55 7.19 12.05 14.40
N PRO A 56 7.56 12.44 15.61
CA PRO A 56 8.63 13.42 15.82
C PRO A 56 9.96 12.90 15.29
N GLY A 57 10.62 13.71 14.49
CA GLY A 57 11.91 13.35 13.91
C GLY A 57 11.81 12.32 12.78
N GLY A 58 10.61 12.08 12.26
CA GLY A 58 10.40 11.16 11.17
C GLY A 58 11.18 11.54 9.93
N THR A 59 11.71 10.53 9.23
CA THR A 59 12.49 10.73 8.02
C THR A 59 11.72 10.29 6.80
N THR A 60 12.13 10.79 5.63
CA THR A 60 11.58 10.36 4.35
C THR A 60 12.63 9.55 3.62
N ASN A 61 12.28 8.32 3.26
CA ASN A 61 13.13 7.45 2.47
C ASN A 61 12.56 7.33 1.07
N ARG A 62 13.44 7.24 0.09
CA ARG A 62 13.05 6.99 -1.29
C ARG A 62 13.41 5.57 -1.65
N VAL A 63 12.40 4.79 -2.01
CA VAL A 63 12.56 3.38 -2.34
C VAL A 63 12.39 3.22 -3.84
N PRO A 64 13.42 2.76 -4.56
CA PRO A 64 13.28 2.48 -5.99
C PRO A 64 12.20 1.44 -6.26
N SER A 65 11.43 1.66 -7.31
CA SER A 65 10.34 0.75 -7.67
C SER A 65 10.79 -0.68 -7.94
N LYS A 66 12.04 -0.87 -8.33
CA LYS A 66 12.59 -2.20 -8.56
C LYS A 66 12.65 -3.06 -7.30
N PHE A 67 12.57 -2.46 -6.11
CA PHE A 67 12.53 -3.20 -4.85
C PHE A 67 11.11 -3.48 -4.37
N LEU A 68 10.11 -2.94 -5.05
CA LEU A 68 8.72 -3.25 -4.75
C LEU A 68 8.35 -4.58 -5.38
N GLU A 69 7.47 -5.31 -4.71
CA GLU A 69 6.95 -6.53 -5.27
C GLU A 69 6.04 -6.20 -6.46
N ARG A 70 6.21 -6.92 -7.56
CA ARG A 70 5.52 -6.64 -8.81
C ARG A 70 4.65 -7.81 -9.22
N PHE A 71 3.52 -7.48 -9.83
CA PHE A 71 2.54 -8.45 -10.27
C PHE A 71 2.19 -8.19 -11.74
N ASP A 72 1.94 -9.26 -12.48
CA ASP A 72 1.62 -9.16 -13.91
C ASP A 72 0.21 -8.65 -14.15
N SER A 73 -0.67 -8.78 -13.18
CA SER A 73 -2.06 -8.36 -13.30
C SER A 73 -2.59 -7.81 -11.99
N LEU A 74 -3.66 -7.02 -12.09
CA LEU A 74 -4.37 -6.52 -10.91
C LEU A 74 -4.91 -7.66 -10.06
N GLU A 75 -5.38 -8.73 -10.71
CA GLU A 75 -5.89 -9.90 -10.01
C GLU A 75 -4.82 -10.58 -9.18
N GLN A 76 -3.60 -10.71 -9.70
CA GLN A 76 -2.49 -11.27 -8.93
C GLN A 76 -2.15 -10.40 -7.72
N ALA A 77 -2.17 -9.08 -7.86
CA ALA A 77 -1.97 -8.18 -6.74
C ALA A 77 -3.05 -8.36 -5.68
N ARG A 78 -4.30 -8.51 -6.07
CA ARG A 78 -5.41 -8.78 -5.15
C ARG A 78 -5.24 -10.11 -4.43
N GLN A 79 -4.81 -11.14 -5.13
CA GLN A 79 -4.54 -12.44 -4.52
C GLN A 79 -3.45 -12.35 -3.46
N GLU A 80 -2.41 -11.57 -3.72
CA GLU A 80 -1.36 -11.37 -2.73
C GLU A 80 -1.89 -10.65 -1.49
N LEU A 81 -2.73 -9.63 -1.66
CA LEU A 81 -3.33 -8.94 -0.52
C LEU A 81 -4.19 -9.88 0.30
N GLN A 82 -4.99 -10.72 -0.35
CA GLN A 82 -5.81 -11.72 0.35
C GLN A 82 -4.93 -12.70 1.11
N HIS A 83 -3.85 -13.14 0.50
CA HIS A 83 -2.92 -14.05 1.12
C HIS A 83 -2.27 -13.44 2.37
N LEU A 84 -1.84 -12.19 2.28
CA LEU A 84 -1.24 -11.48 3.41
C LEU A 84 -2.22 -11.31 4.56
N CYS A 85 -3.51 -11.09 4.25
CA CYS A 85 -4.54 -10.82 5.26
C CYS A 85 -5.18 -12.08 5.83
N GLN A 86 -5.02 -13.23 5.19
CA GLN A 86 -5.59 -14.50 5.65
C GLN A 86 -4.74 -15.20 6.71
N PHE A 87 -3.57 -14.66 7.02
CA PHE A 87 -2.65 -15.31 7.91
C PHE A 87 -3.19 -15.41 9.34
N GLY A 88 -3.92 -16.50 9.60
CA GLY A 88 -4.18 -16.97 10.94
C GLY A 88 -5.17 -16.18 11.76
N ALA A 89 -5.94 -15.27 11.17
CA ALA A 89 -6.78 -14.41 11.98
C ALA A 89 -8.23 -14.46 11.54
N LEU A 90 -9.07 -15.01 12.40
CA LEU A 90 -10.51 -15.01 12.21
C LEU A 90 -11.09 -13.58 12.21
N ASP A 91 -10.39 -12.63 12.82
CA ASP A 91 -10.87 -11.26 12.99
C ASP A 91 -10.22 -10.27 12.01
N ALA A 92 -9.57 -10.78 10.97
CA ALA A 92 -8.95 -9.94 9.95
C ALA A 92 -9.96 -9.63 8.85
N THR A 93 -10.04 -8.35 8.47
CA THR A 93 -10.91 -7.90 7.37
C THR A 93 -10.13 -7.02 6.42
N LEU A 94 -10.36 -7.22 5.13
CA LEU A 94 -9.80 -6.38 4.07
C LEU A 94 -10.98 -5.68 3.39
N THR A 95 -11.05 -4.36 3.52
CA THR A 95 -12.18 -3.56 3.05
C THR A 95 -11.73 -2.62 1.96
N ALA A 96 -12.49 -2.52 0.88
CA ALA A 96 -12.20 -1.55 -0.17
C ALA A 96 -12.24 -0.14 0.38
N ALA A 97 -11.23 0.66 0.02
CA ALA A 97 -11.12 2.04 0.46
C ALA A 97 -11.15 2.99 -0.75
N PRO A 98 -11.58 4.24 -0.56
CA PRO A 98 -11.55 5.23 -1.63
C PRO A 98 -10.11 5.54 -2.05
N LEU A 99 -9.88 5.71 -3.34
CA LEU A 99 -8.58 6.12 -3.85
C LEU A 99 -8.17 7.51 -3.36
N THR A 100 -9.14 8.35 -3.04
CA THR A 100 -8.91 9.68 -2.49
C THR A 100 -8.36 9.67 -1.07
N SER A 101 -8.37 8.53 -0.41
CA SER A 101 -7.76 8.37 0.91
C SER A 101 -6.24 8.31 0.84
N VAL A 102 -5.68 8.31 -0.35
CA VAL A 102 -4.25 8.53 -0.52
C VAL A 102 -3.96 9.88 0.12
N PRO A 103 -3.10 9.92 1.14
CA PRO A 103 -2.87 11.18 1.83
C PRO A 103 -2.35 12.19 0.84
N ALA A 104 -3.21 13.15 0.51
CA ALA A 104 -2.73 14.39 0.01
C ALA A 104 -1.80 14.89 1.12
N ALA A 105 -0.62 15.05 0.78
CA ALA A 105 0.36 15.55 1.70
C ALA A 105 -0.21 16.72 2.49
#